data_8085b20da381dc5c560240aafa887631
#
_entry.id   8085b20da381dc5c560240aafa887631
#
_cell.length_a   1.000
_cell.length_b   1.000
_cell.length_c   1.000
_cell.angle_alpha   90.00
_cell.angle_beta   90.00
_cell.angle_gamma   90.00
#
_symmetry.space_group_name_H-M   'P 1'
#
loop_
_entity.id
_entity.type
_entity.pdbx_description
1 polymer ?
#
loop_
_entity_poly.entity_id
_entity_poly.type
_entity_poly.pdbx_seq_one_letter_code
_entity_poly.pdbx_strand_id
1 'polypeptide(L)'
;MHHNHQEMQDCIQQCWDCRTECQETLFNHCLEVGGKHVEKEHVKLMMDCIQACQTAADFMTRGSALHTSTCAACADVCEACAESCERIGGEEMKRCAEACRRCAESCREMGKMKKAA
;
A
#
# COMPACT_ATOMS: atom_id res chain seq x y z
N MET A 1 -12.66 0.93 -21.27
CA MET A 1 -13.28 1.73 -20.21
C MET A 1 -12.23 2.43 -19.38
N HIS A 2 -12.45 3.67 -19.03
CA HIS A 2 -11.54 4.45 -18.25
C HIS A 2 -12.03 4.56 -16.82
N HIS A 3 -11.10 4.63 -15.88
CA HIS A 3 -11.43 5.03 -14.53
C HIS A 3 -11.85 6.49 -14.55
N ASN A 4 -12.92 6.83 -13.84
CA ASN A 4 -13.28 8.22 -13.75
C ASN A 4 -12.33 8.93 -12.76
N HIS A 5 -12.39 10.24 -12.78
CA HIS A 5 -11.51 11.07 -11.96
C HIS A 5 -11.68 10.75 -10.46
N GLN A 6 -12.92 10.52 -10.02
CA GLN A 6 -13.20 10.27 -8.62
C GLN A 6 -12.61 8.93 -8.15
N GLU A 7 -12.70 7.89 -8.99
CA GLU A 7 -12.12 6.59 -8.65
C GLU A 7 -10.61 6.70 -8.47
N MET A 8 -9.96 7.45 -9.34
CA MET A 8 -8.52 7.65 -9.25
C MET A 8 -8.16 8.47 -8.01
N GLN A 9 -8.91 9.52 -7.70
CA GLN A 9 -8.68 10.31 -6.48
C GLN A 9 -8.83 9.46 -5.22
N ASP A 10 -9.83 8.59 -5.20
CA ASP A 10 -10.04 7.68 -4.07
C ASP A 10 -8.86 6.73 -3.90
N CYS A 11 -8.34 6.19 -5.01
CA CYS A 11 -7.18 5.30 -4.94
C CYS A 11 -5.93 6.03 -4.47
N ILE A 12 -5.71 7.25 -4.96
CA ILE A 12 -4.59 8.09 -4.50
C ILE A 12 -4.67 8.25 -2.98
N GLN A 13 -5.87 8.54 -2.46
CA GLN A 13 -6.05 8.73 -1.03
C GLN A 13 -5.75 7.45 -0.25
N GLN A 14 -6.19 6.30 -0.77
CA GLN A 14 -5.88 5.01 -0.13
C GLN A 14 -4.38 4.75 -0.09
N CYS A 15 -3.67 5.10 -1.15
CA CYS A 15 -2.21 4.95 -1.20
C CYS A 15 -1.54 5.85 -0.15
N TRP A 16 -1.99 7.09 -0.02
CA TRP A 16 -1.42 8.00 0.97
C TRP A 16 -1.74 7.56 2.39
N ASP A 17 -2.95 7.10 2.64
CA ASP A 17 -3.34 6.60 3.96
C ASP A 17 -2.52 5.37 4.35
N CYS A 18 -2.34 4.44 3.41
CA CYS A 18 -1.56 3.24 3.65
C CYS A 18 -0.09 3.58 3.91
N ARG A 19 0.48 4.46 3.10
CA ARG A 19 1.86 4.92 3.30
C ARG A 19 2.04 5.52 4.69
N THR A 20 1.14 6.40 5.08
CA THR A 20 1.22 7.08 6.38
C THR A 20 1.10 6.07 7.52
N GLU A 21 0.11 5.17 7.44
CA GLU A 21 -0.10 4.17 8.48
C GLU A 21 1.11 3.24 8.61
N CYS A 22 1.65 2.76 7.49
CA CYS A 22 2.82 1.88 7.51
C CYS A 22 4.04 2.58 8.08
N GLN A 23 4.25 3.84 7.70
CA GLN A 23 5.40 4.60 8.17
C GLN A 23 5.32 4.85 9.68
N GLU A 24 4.15 5.29 10.15
CA GLU A 24 3.94 5.52 11.57
C GLU A 24 4.06 4.23 12.37
N THR A 25 3.46 3.15 11.88
CA THR A 25 3.50 1.86 12.58
C THR A 25 4.92 1.32 12.66
N LEU A 26 5.65 1.36 11.55
CA LEU A 26 7.02 0.86 11.54
C LEU A 26 7.92 1.63 12.49
N PHE A 27 7.92 2.94 12.37
CA PHE A 27 8.90 3.76 13.09
C PHE A 27 8.49 4.08 14.52
N ASN A 28 7.20 4.13 14.84
CA ASN A 28 6.74 4.50 16.18
C ASN A 28 6.21 3.34 17.00
N HIS A 29 6.03 2.17 16.38
CA HIS A 29 5.55 0.99 17.08
C HIS A 29 6.51 -0.19 16.92
N CYS A 30 6.74 -0.65 15.69
CA CYS A 30 7.57 -1.84 15.46
C CYS A 30 8.99 -1.67 16.01
N LEU A 31 9.61 -0.53 15.73
CA LEU A 31 10.98 -0.28 16.21
C LEU A 31 11.04 -0.10 17.72
N GLU A 32 9.97 0.34 18.34
CA GLU A 32 9.90 0.48 19.80
C GLU A 32 9.71 -0.88 20.49
N VAL A 33 8.82 -1.71 19.94
CA VAL A 33 8.52 -3.02 20.52
C VAL A 33 9.66 -4.00 20.31
N GLY A 34 10.26 -4.00 19.14
CA GLY A 34 11.33 -4.93 18.82
C GLY A 34 10.84 -6.35 18.59
N GLY A 35 11.71 -7.33 18.82
CA GLY A 35 11.37 -8.73 18.66
C GLY A 35 10.90 -9.05 17.24
N LYS A 36 9.81 -9.78 17.12
CA LYS A 36 9.28 -10.16 15.80
C LYS A 36 8.84 -8.98 14.96
N HIS A 37 8.54 -7.84 15.59
CA HIS A 37 8.17 -6.61 14.88
C HIS A 37 9.31 -6.05 14.03
N VAL A 38 10.54 -6.46 14.30
CA VAL A 38 11.72 -5.99 13.55
C VAL A 38 12.45 -7.12 12.84
N GLU A 39 11.77 -8.23 12.61
CA GLU A 39 12.32 -9.29 11.76
C GLU A 39 12.59 -8.70 10.38
N LYS A 40 13.69 -9.14 9.78
CA LYS A 40 14.17 -8.62 8.51
C LYS A 40 13.09 -8.57 7.43
N GLU A 41 12.38 -9.69 7.24
CA GLU A 41 11.37 -9.76 6.18
C GLU A 41 10.20 -8.81 6.44
N HIS A 42 9.81 -8.66 7.70
CA HIS A 42 8.74 -7.72 8.05
C HIS A 42 9.13 -6.28 7.75
N VAL A 43 10.32 -5.88 8.19
CA VAL A 43 10.80 -4.51 7.96
C VAL A 43 10.89 -4.22 6.46
N LYS A 44 11.40 -5.18 5.68
CA LYS A 44 11.49 -5.01 4.23
C LYS A 44 10.11 -4.82 3.61
N LEU A 45 9.13 -5.62 4.01
CA LEU A 45 7.77 -5.51 3.46
C LEU A 45 7.13 -4.19 3.82
N MET A 46 7.32 -3.72 5.06
CA MET A 46 6.80 -2.41 5.48
C MET A 46 7.43 -1.29 4.64
N MET A 47 8.75 -1.34 4.44
CA MET A 47 9.44 -0.34 3.64
C MET A 47 9.02 -0.42 2.17
N ASP A 48 8.87 -1.63 1.62
CA ASP A 48 8.41 -1.82 0.25
C ASP A 48 7.01 -1.23 0.08
N CYS A 49 6.13 -1.45 1.06
CA CYS A 49 4.77 -0.94 1.00
C CYS A 49 4.75 0.59 1.01
N ILE A 50 5.55 1.21 1.87
CA ILE A 50 5.68 2.67 1.92
C ILE A 50 6.10 3.20 0.56
N GLN A 51 7.12 2.60 -0.04
CA GLN A 51 7.66 3.01 -1.34
C GLN A 51 6.65 2.79 -2.47
N ALA A 52 6.01 1.62 -2.50
CA ALA A 52 5.07 1.28 -3.57
C ALA A 52 3.86 2.22 -3.55
N CYS A 53 3.34 2.54 -2.36
CA CYS A 53 2.21 3.45 -2.22
C CYS A 53 2.57 4.84 -2.73
N GLN A 54 3.76 5.34 -2.39
CA GLN A 54 4.22 6.64 -2.87
C GLN A 54 4.33 6.65 -4.38
N THR A 55 4.92 5.60 -4.95
CA THR A 55 5.10 5.51 -6.40
C THR A 55 3.74 5.45 -7.12
N ALA A 56 2.83 4.61 -6.64
CA ALA A 56 1.51 4.50 -7.26
C ALA A 56 0.76 5.84 -7.21
N ALA A 57 0.77 6.50 -6.05
CA ALA A 57 0.12 7.80 -5.90
C ALA A 57 0.71 8.84 -6.86
N ASP A 58 2.03 8.87 -6.97
CA ASP A 58 2.71 9.83 -7.84
C ASP A 58 2.34 9.62 -9.31
N PHE A 59 2.33 8.37 -9.76
CA PHE A 59 1.96 8.05 -11.14
C PHE A 59 0.51 8.46 -11.43
N MET A 60 -0.40 8.16 -10.50
CA MET A 60 -1.81 8.55 -10.67
C MET A 60 -1.99 10.06 -10.64
N THR A 61 -1.29 10.74 -9.73
CA THR A 61 -1.40 12.18 -9.57
C THR A 61 -0.96 12.91 -10.84
N ARG A 62 0.07 12.40 -11.52
CA ARG A 62 0.55 12.97 -12.77
C ARG A 62 -0.33 12.61 -13.97
N GLY A 63 -1.29 11.72 -13.79
CA GLY A 63 -2.09 11.23 -14.91
C GLY A 63 -1.31 10.34 -15.86
N SER A 64 -0.29 9.62 -15.32
CA SER A 64 0.54 8.75 -16.14
C SER A 64 -0.27 7.61 -16.75
N ALA A 65 -0.06 7.34 -18.03
CA ALA A 65 -0.66 6.20 -18.70
C ALA A 65 -0.13 4.87 -18.15
N LEU A 66 0.99 4.90 -17.42
CA LEU A 66 1.59 3.71 -16.85
C LEU A 66 1.12 3.43 -15.42
N HIS A 67 0.14 4.19 -14.92
CA HIS A 67 -0.36 3.99 -13.55
C HIS A 67 -0.93 2.59 -13.34
N THR A 68 -1.43 1.94 -14.37
CA THR A 68 -1.97 0.59 -14.23
C THR A 68 -0.89 -0.40 -13.80
N SER A 69 0.34 -0.24 -14.31
CA SER A 69 1.46 -1.09 -13.93
C SER A 69 1.90 -0.85 -12.50
N THR A 70 2.02 0.42 -12.10
CA THR A 70 2.44 0.75 -10.73
C THR A 70 1.36 0.37 -9.71
N CYS A 71 0.08 0.54 -10.06
CA CYS A 71 -1.01 0.16 -9.16
C CYS A 71 -1.07 -1.36 -8.99
N ALA A 72 -0.86 -2.13 -10.05
CA ALA A 72 -0.84 -3.59 -9.95
C ALA A 72 0.29 -4.05 -9.02
N ALA A 73 1.48 -3.47 -9.18
CA ALA A 73 2.62 -3.79 -8.33
C ALA A 73 2.35 -3.38 -6.88
N CYS A 74 1.75 -2.21 -6.68
CA CYS A 74 1.40 -1.72 -5.34
C CYS A 74 0.43 -2.67 -4.65
N ALA A 75 -0.56 -3.18 -5.38
CA ALA A 75 -1.53 -4.12 -4.83
C ALA A 75 -0.83 -5.38 -4.30
N ASP A 76 0.11 -5.93 -5.08
CA ASP A 76 0.86 -7.12 -4.67
C ASP A 76 1.66 -6.86 -3.40
N VAL A 77 2.34 -5.73 -3.33
CA VAL A 77 3.16 -5.37 -2.17
C VAL A 77 2.29 -5.14 -0.94
N CYS A 78 1.17 -4.42 -1.11
CA CYS A 78 0.25 -4.15 0.00
C CYS A 78 -0.33 -5.44 0.57
N GLU A 79 -0.67 -6.41 -0.29
CA GLU A 79 -1.16 -7.71 0.18
C GLU A 79 -0.11 -8.45 1.01
N ALA A 80 1.12 -8.47 0.53
CA ALA A 80 2.21 -9.13 1.26
C ALA A 80 2.47 -8.44 2.59
N CYS A 81 2.43 -7.11 2.61
CA CYS A 81 2.62 -6.34 3.84
C CYS A 81 1.48 -6.61 4.83
N ALA A 82 0.23 -6.67 4.35
CA ALA A 82 -0.92 -6.96 5.19
C ALA A 82 -0.77 -8.33 5.86
N GLU A 83 -0.36 -9.34 5.10
CA GLU A 83 -0.14 -10.68 5.64
C GLU A 83 0.92 -10.68 6.73
N SER A 84 2.00 -9.95 6.52
CA SER A 84 3.07 -9.85 7.51
C SER A 84 2.57 -9.18 8.79
N CYS A 85 1.81 -8.10 8.67
CA CYS A 85 1.25 -7.40 9.82
C CYS A 85 0.26 -8.29 10.58
N GLU A 86 -0.58 -9.03 9.86
CA GLU A 86 -1.54 -9.95 10.46
C GLU A 86 -0.83 -11.07 11.23
N ARG A 87 0.26 -11.59 10.67
CA ARG A 87 1.06 -12.64 11.29
C ARG A 87 1.65 -12.16 12.63
N ILE A 88 2.11 -10.92 12.68
CA ILE A 88 2.69 -10.38 13.91
C ILE A 88 1.61 -10.13 14.96
N GLY A 89 0.49 -9.52 14.55
CA GLY A 89 -0.66 -9.33 15.43
C GLY A 89 -0.56 -8.13 16.35
N GLY A 90 -1.65 -7.91 17.08
CA GLY A 90 -1.79 -6.77 17.97
C GLY A 90 -2.58 -5.64 17.31
N GLU A 91 -3.08 -4.72 18.12
CA GLU A 91 -3.97 -3.65 17.63
C GLU A 91 -3.34 -2.77 16.57
N GLU A 92 -2.11 -2.31 16.80
CA GLU A 92 -1.42 -1.44 15.85
C GLU A 92 -1.16 -2.18 14.53
N MET A 93 -0.75 -3.44 14.62
CA MET A 93 -0.50 -4.25 13.44
C MET A 93 -1.79 -4.53 12.68
N LYS A 94 -2.90 -4.72 13.39
CA LYS A 94 -4.20 -4.92 12.77
C LYS A 94 -4.64 -3.70 11.99
N ARG A 95 -4.49 -2.50 12.57
CA ARG A 95 -4.82 -1.25 11.86
C ARG A 95 -3.98 -1.09 10.60
N CYS A 96 -2.69 -1.41 10.72
CA CYS A 96 -1.79 -1.33 9.56
C CYS A 96 -2.21 -2.32 8.48
N ALA A 97 -2.52 -3.56 8.87
CA ALA A 97 -2.98 -4.58 7.93
C ALA A 97 -4.25 -4.15 7.21
N GLU A 98 -5.20 -3.54 7.95
CA GLU A 98 -6.44 -3.06 7.35
C GLU A 98 -6.21 -1.98 6.33
N ALA A 99 -5.31 -1.03 6.61
CA ALA A 99 -4.94 0.02 5.66
C ALA A 99 -4.31 -0.60 4.42
N CYS A 100 -3.42 -1.58 4.59
CA CYS A 100 -2.79 -2.29 3.47
C CYS A 100 -3.83 -3.03 2.62
N ARG A 101 -4.81 -3.68 3.26
CA ARG A 101 -5.87 -4.40 2.55
C ARG A 101 -6.74 -3.46 1.73
N ARG A 102 -7.13 -2.31 2.30
CA ARG A 102 -7.92 -1.32 1.58
C ARG A 102 -7.15 -0.79 0.37
N CYS A 103 -5.87 -0.49 0.55
CA CYS A 103 -5.03 0.00 -0.53
C CYS A 103 -4.85 -1.07 -1.61
N ALA A 104 -4.61 -2.32 -1.21
CA ALA A 104 -4.45 -3.42 -2.16
C ALA A 104 -5.70 -3.58 -3.03
N GLU A 105 -6.88 -3.54 -2.43
CA GLU A 105 -8.13 -3.67 -3.16
C GLU A 105 -8.30 -2.54 -4.16
N SER A 106 -8.09 -1.31 -3.73
CA SER A 106 -8.21 -0.13 -4.58
C SER A 106 -7.20 -0.16 -5.73
N CYS A 107 -5.94 -0.46 -5.41
CA CYS A 107 -4.89 -0.54 -6.42
C CYS A 107 -5.11 -1.70 -7.39
N ARG A 108 -5.68 -2.80 -6.92
CA ARG A 108 -5.99 -3.95 -7.78
C ARG A 108 -6.99 -3.55 -8.86
N GLU A 109 -8.00 -2.78 -8.49
CA GLU A 109 -8.99 -2.29 -9.46
C GLU A 109 -8.33 -1.34 -10.47
N MET A 110 -7.48 -0.43 -10.01
CA MET A 110 -6.76 0.48 -10.91
C MET A 110 -5.82 -0.29 -11.85
N GLY A 111 -5.18 -1.34 -11.33
CA GLY A 111 -4.24 -2.15 -12.11
C GLY A 111 -4.92 -3.01 -13.17
N LYS A 112 -6.22 -3.27 -13.06
CA LYS A 112 -6.97 -4.06 -14.03
C LYS A 112 -7.37 -3.26 -15.27
N MET A 113 -7.34 -1.92 -15.21
CA MET A 113 -7.75 -1.09 -16.31
C MET A 113 -6.84 -1.33 -17.49
N LYS A 114 -7.45 -1.64 -18.64
CA LYS A 114 -6.68 -1.76 -19.88
C LYS A 114 -6.24 -0.39 -20.31
N LYS A 115 -5.01 -0.30 -20.78
CA LYS A 115 -4.55 0.92 -21.39
C LYS A 115 -5.39 1.22 -22.60
N ALA A 116 -5.69 2.49 -22.83
CA ALA A 116 -6.36 2.90 -24.05
C ALA A 116 -5.49 2.49 -25.24
N ALA A 117 -6.10 1.88 -26.22
CA ALA A 117 -5.38 1.44 -27.41
C ALA A 117 -4.87 2.66 -28.20
#